data_d722802099f0109811fce59ef265eee3
#
_entry.id   d722802099f0109811fce59ef265eee3
#
_cell.length_a   1.000
_cell.length_b   1.000
_cell.length_c   1.000
_cell.angle_alpha   90.00
_cell.angle_beta   90.00
_cell.angle_gamma   90.00
#
_symmetry.space_group_name_H-M   'P 1'
#
loop_
_entity.id
_entity.type
_entity.pdbx_description
1 polymer ?
#
loop_
_entity_poly.entity_id
_entity_poly.type
_entity_poly.pdbx_seq_one_letter_code
_entity_poly.pdbx_strand_id
1 'polypeptide(L)'
;MAVITMKQLLNTLFVTSEDIYLSLEGENVLANRDKTVVARYPLHTLQAIISFSYAGASPALMGKCAEAGIGLAFCSPHGRFLARTCGESSGNVLLRREQYRIADDPARSCEIARTMIFGKLSNGAASIQRTLRDHAPRVADCGLEKAAANLRAMLPQVLAAADLDSLRGIEGAAATAYFDVLDHMLLSRKEAFFFHGRSRRPPLDRVNAMLSFAYSLLAHDCASALESVGLDSYVGFLHRDRPGRQSLALDLMEELRPCMADRFVLTLVNNRMLRPEDFQMQDSGAVLLSDDGRRKFLKTWQERKQDTLTHPYLGEKLSWGMIPYAQALLLARCLRADLDGYPPFLWK
;
A
#
# COMPACT_ATOMS: atom_id res chain seq x y z
N MET A 1 -24.54 10.03 17.71
CA MET A 1 -23.23 10.07 17.06
C MET A 1 -22.33 9.08 17.76
N ALA A 2 -22.04 7.93 17.14
CA ALA A 2 -21.07 6.98 17.68
C ALA A 2 -19.67 7.58 17.51
N VAL A 3 -18.99 7.84 18.62
CA VAL A 3 -17.58 8.27 18.62
C VAL A 3 -16.78 7.11 18.04
N ILE A 4 -16.25 7.30 16.83
CA ILE A 4 -15.32 6.34 16.22
C ILE A 4 -14.00 6.48 16.97
N THR A 5 -13.78 5.60 17.94
CA THR A 5 -12.49 5.53 18.64
C THR A 5 -11.48 4.91 17.67
N MET A 6 -10.67 5.73 16.99
CA MET A 6 -9.61 5.22 16.13
C MET A 6 -8.50 4.61 16.98
N LYS A 7 -8.10 3.36 16.66
CA LYS A 7 -6.97 2.67 17.33
C LYS A 7 -5.66 3.37 16.99
N GLN A 8 -4.96 3.91 17.98
CA GLN A 8 -3.66 4.59 17.81
C GLN A 8 -2.44 3.65 17.71
N LEU A 9 -2.63 2.34 17.76
CA LEU A 9 -1.54 1.36 17.80
C LEU A 9 -1.10 0.96 16.39
N LEU A 10 0.12 1.33 16.00
CA LEU A 10 0.73 1.04 14.70
C LEU A 10 1.92 0.11 14.87
N ASN A 11 1.70 -1.11 15.35
CA ASN A 11 2.76 -2.08 15.46
C ASN A 11 2.52 -3.26 14.52
N THR A 12 3.36 -3.37 13.50
CA THR A 12 3.44 -4.56 12.65
C THR A 12 4.69 -5.34 13.03
N LEU A 13 4.53 -6.62 13.37
CA LEU A 13 5.64 -7.54 13.59
C LEU A 13 6.07 -8.13 12.24
N PHE A 14 7.30 -7.83 11.82
CA PHE A 14 7.91 -8.44 10.64
C PHE A 14 8.85 -9.56 11.07
N VAL A 15 8.53 -10.78 10.65
CA VAL A 15 9.39 -11.97 10.90
C VAL A 15 10.20 -12.22 9.65
N THR A 16 11.44 -11.73 9.64
CA THR A 16 12.33 -11.75 8.46
C THR A 16 13.25 -12.94 8.37
N SER A 17 13.41 -13.71 9.46
CA SER A 17 14.21 -14.95 9.47
C SER A 17 13.37 -16.12 8.96
N GLU A 18 13.94 -16.93 8.07
CA GLU A 18 13.22 -17.98 7.34
C GLU A 18 12.85 -19.21 8.19
N ASP A 19 13.52 -19.38 9.34
CA ASP A 19 13.46 -20.52 10.24
C ASP A 19 12.56 -20.29 11.47
N ILE A 20 11.83 -19.18 11.53
CA ILE A 20 11.00 -18.83 12.68
C ILE A 20 9.58 -19.37 12.52
N TYR A 21 9.18 -20.25 13.44
CA TYR A 21 7.81 -20.67 13.64
C TYR A 21 7.10 -19.78 14.68
N LEU A 22 5.87 -19.35 14.40
CA LEU A 22 5.10 -18.51 15.30
C LEU A 22 4.07 -19.35 16.09
N SER A 23 3.98 -19.13 17.39
CA SER A 23 2.96 -19.77 18.23
C SER A 23 2.32 -18.81 19.21
N LEU A 24 1.22 -19.23 19.81
CA LEU A 24 0.49 -18.49 20.85
C LEU A 24 0.82 -19.04 22.22
N GLU A 25 1.08 -18.15 23.19
CA GLU A 25 1.10 -18.47 24.60
C GLU A 25 0.42 -17.34 25.40
N GLY A 26 -0.75 -17.62 25.95
CA GLY A 26 -1.61 -16.59 26.56
C GLY A 26 -1.98 -15.51 25.54
N GLU A 27 -1.65 -14.25 25.85
CA GLU A 27 -1.86 -13.09 24.99
C GLU A 27 -0.57 -12.68 24.26
N ASN A 28 0.37 -13.61 24.04
CA ASN A 28 1.65 -13.30 23.39
C ASN A 28 1.90 -14.17 22.16
N VAL A 29 2.48 -13.56 21.12
CA VAL A 29 3.11 -14.26 20.01
C VAL A 29 4.49 -14.69 20.45
N LEU A 30 4.82 -15.96 20.30
CA LEU A 30 6.16 -16.51 20.49
C LEU A 30 6.79 -16.73 19.11
N ALA A 31 8.01 -16.25 18.95
CA ALA A 31 8.88 -16.61 17.86
C ALA A 31 9.77 -17.77 18.29
N ASN A 32 9.66 -18.90 17.62
CA ASN A 32 10.39 -20.13 17.96
C ASN A 32 11.38 -20.49 16.85
N ARG A 33 12.59 -20.85 17.27
CA ARG A 33 13.64 -21.43 16.42
C ARG A 33 14.07 -22.76 17.03
N ASP A 34 14.03 -23.84 16.27
CA ASP A 34 14.42 -25.20 16.76
C ASP A 34 13.77 -25.56 18.11
N LYS A 35 12.45 -25.29 18.23
CA LYS A 35 11.65 -25.49 19.45
C LYS A 35 12.03 -24.61 20.65
N THR A 36 12.94 -23.66 20.47
CA THR A 36 13.35 -22.71 21.53
C THR A 36 12.70 -21.36 21.26
N VAL A 37 12.12 -20.74 22.30
CA VAL A 37 11.56 -19.40 22.21
C VAL A 37 12.70 -18.39 22.13
N VAL A 38 12.79 -17.66 21.00
CA VAL A 38 13.82 -16.64 20.77
C VAL A 38 13.30 -15.22 20.98
N ALA A 39 11.97 -15.02 20.90
CA ALA A 39 11.34 -13.72 21.17
C ALA A 39 9.87 -13.89 21.58
N ARG A 40 9.34 -12.87 22.27
CA ARG A 40 7.96 -12.81 22.75
C ARG A 40 7.40 -11.41 22.50
N TYR A 41 6.18 -11.30 21.93
CA TYR A 41 5.52 -10.03 21.63
C TYR A 41 4.07 -10.05 22.11
N PRO A 42 3.61 -9.05 22.89
CA PRO A 42 2.20 -8.97 23.30
C PRO A 42 1.28 -8.72 22.11
N LEU A 43 0.25 -9.55 21.93
CA LEU A 43 -0.72 -9.44 20.81
C LEU A 43 -1.46 -8.10 20.84
N HIS A 44 -1.86 -7.60 22.01
CA HIS A 44 -2.60 -6.36 22.12
C HIS A 44 -1.85 -5.12 21.61
N THR A 45 -0.53 -5.23 21.42
CA THR A 45 0.29 -4.15 20.84
C THR A 45 0.39 -4.24 19.33
N LEU A 46 -0.08 -5.34 18.72
CA LEU A 46 0.07 -5.61 17.30
C LEU A 46 -1.22 -5.31 16.53
N GLN A 47 -1.07 -4.77 15.35
CA GLN A 47 -2.12 -4.62 14.34
C GLN A 47 -1.97 -5.63 13.20
N ALA A 48 -0.73 -6.01 12.91
CA ALA A 48 -0.45 -7.01 11.90
C ALA A 48 0.83 -7.79 12.23
N ILE A 49 0.91 -8.99 11.68
CA ILE A 49 2.10 -9.84 11.66
C ILE A 49 2.35 -10.22 10.20
N ILE A 50 3.53 -9.96 9.69
CA ILE A 50 3.95 -10.34 8.33
C ILE A 50 5.15 -11.27 8.46
N SER A 51 4.95 -12.54 8.14
CA SER A 51 6.01 -13.56 8.21
C SER A 51 6.59 -13.81 6.82
N PHE A 52 7.91 -13.72 6.72
CA PHE A 52 8.69 -14.13 5.56
C PHE A 52 9.29 -15.54 5.74
N SER A 53 8.85 -16.24 6.80
CA SER A 53 9.28 -17.60 7.12
C SER A 53 8.34 -18.64 6.51
N TYR A 54 8.92 -19.72 5.97
CA TYR A 54 8.18 -20.90 5.58
C TYR A 54 7.84 -21.85 6.75
N ALA A 55 8.39 -21.60 7.94
CA ALA A 55 8.07 -22.43 9.11
C ALA A 55 6.61 -22.29 9.57
N GLY A 56 5.95 -21.18 9.24
CA GLY A 56 4.52 -20.99 9.45
C GLY A 56 4.14 -20.52 10.85
N ALA A 57 2.88 -20.75 11.24
CA ALA A 57 2.33 -20.37 12.54
C ALA A 57 1.35 -21.43 13.05
N SER A 58 1.15 -21.46 14.39
CA SER A 58 0.17 -22.37 15.00
C SER A 58 -1.27 -22.00 14.69
N PRO A 59 -2.21 -22.96 14.53
CA PRO A 59 -3.63 -22.66 14.34
C PRO A 59 -4.21 -21.81 15.48
N ALA A 60 -3.75 -22.01 16.71
CA ALA A 60 -4.18 -21.20 17.86
C ALA A 60 -3.83 -19.71 17.69
N LEU A 61 -2.61 -19.41 17.21
CA LEU A 61 -2.20 -18.03 16.91
C LEU A 61 -3.03 -17.45 15.75
N MET A 62 -3.25 -18.25 14.70
CA MET A 62 -4.06 -17.83 13.55
C MET A 62 -5.48 -17.45 13.97
N GLY A 63 -6.14 -18.30 14.79
CA GLY A 63 -7.47 -18.05 15.32
C GLY A 63 -7.51 -16.80 16.21
N LYS A 64 -6.57 -16.68 17.15
CA LYS A 64 -6.50 -15.53 18.05
C LYS A 64 -6.27 -14.20 17.31
N CYS A 65 -5.41 -14.20 16.28
CA CYS A 65 -5.21 -13.03 15.42
C CYS A 65 -6.50 -12.65 14.70
N ALA A 66 -7.21 -13.64 14.15
CA ALA A 66 -8.47 -13.43 13.45
C ALA A 66 -9.56 -12.84 14.37
N GLU A 67 -9.73 -13.39 15.57
CA GLU A 67 -10.66 -12.88 16.59
C GLU A 67 -10.33 -11.45 17.02
N ALA A 68 -9.04 -11.14 17.19
CA ALA A 68 -8.58 -9.82 17.63
C ALA A 68 -8.50 -8.79 16.49
N GLY A 69 -8.81 -9.18 15.24
CA GLY A 69 -8.67 -8.29 14.06
C GLY A 69 -7.22 -7.96 13.73
N ILE A 70 -6.27 -8.81 14.14
CA ILE A 70 -4.84 -8.67 13.83
C ILE A 70 -4.56 -9.36 12.49
N GLY A 71 -4.08 -8.61 11.51
CA GLY A 71 -3.70 -9.18 10.21
C GLY A 71 -2.51 -10.12 10.36
N LEU A 72 -2.64 -11.40 9.96
CA LEU A 72 -1.52 -12.33 9.90
C LEU A 72 -1.33 -12.79 8.47
N ALA A 73 -0.21 -12.42 7.87
CA ALA A 73 0.14 -12.75 6.49
C ALA A 73 1.48 -13.48 6.39
N PHE A 74 1.57 -14.33 5.38
CA PHE A 74 2.76 -15.07 5.01
C PHE A 74 3.24 -14.61 3.64
N CYS A 75 4.51 -14.29 3.55
CA CYS A 75 5.18 -13.93 2.31
C CYS A 75 6.36 -14.88 2.08
N SER A 76 6.76 -15.05 0.82
CA SER A 76 8.03 -15.71 0.54
C SER A 76 9.20 -14.87 1.09
N PRO A 77 10.40 -15.44 1.27
CA PRO A 77 11.59 -14.68 1.67
C PRO A 77 11.86 -13.45 0.80
N HIS A 78 11.45 -13.48 -0.47
CA HIS A 78 11.60 -12.36 -1.42
C HIS A 78 10.41 -11.38 -1.44
N GLY A 79 9.48 -11.47 -0.49
CA GLY A 79 8.38 -10.54 -0.34
C GLY A 79 7.14 -10.85 -1.21
N ARG A 80 7.10 -12.01 -1.92
CA ARG A 80 5.88 -12.41 -2.64
C ARG A 80 4.84 -12.88 -1.63
N PHE A 81 3.66 -12.29 -1.65
CA PHE A 81 2.52 -12.74 -0.85
C PHE A 81 2.19 -14.21 -1.16
N LEU A 82 1.98 -15.01 -0.11
CA LEU A 82 1.62 -16.43 -0.20
C LEU A 82 0.21 -16.67 0.31
N ALA A 83 -0.07 -16.27 1.55
CA ALA A 83 -1.34 -16.49 2.23
C ALA A 83 -1.54 -15.48 3.35
N ARG A 84 -2.77 -15.35 3.82
CA ARG A 84 -3.11 -14.68 5.06
C ARG A 84 -4.21 -15.45 5.78
N THR A 85 -4.30 -15.28 7.09
CA THR A 85 -5.39 -15.83 7.87
C THR A 85 -6.61 -14.91 7.75
N CYS A 86 -7.77 -15.53 7.51
CA CYS A 86 -9.07 -14.90 7.63
C CYS A 86 -9.85 -15.68 8.69
N GLY A 87 -10.46 -14.99 9.62
CA GLY A 87 -11.38 -15.58 10.59
C GLY A 87 -12.76 -15.84 9.99
N GLU A 88 -13.70 -16.16 10.85
CA GLU A 88 -15.12 -16.18 10.47
C GLU A 88 -15.49 -14.86 9.81
N SER A 89 -16.31 -14.95 8.77
CA SER A 89 -16.89 -13.78 8.13
C SER A 89 -17.76 -13.02 9.14
N SER A 90 -17.12 -12.29 10.03
CA SER A 90 -17.79 -11.34 10.91
C SER A 90 -17.95 -10.02 10.16
N GLY A 91 -19.04 -9.32 10.41
CA GLY A 91 -19.23 -8.00 9.84
C GLY A 91 -20.59 -7.82 9.16
N ASN A 92 -20.86 -6.61 8.74
CA ASN A 92 -22.16 -6.22 8.19
C ASN A 92 -22.39 -6.87 6.82
N VAL A 93 -23.20 -7.96 6.80
CA VAL A 93 -23.56 -8.64 5.55
C VAL A 93 -24.25 -7.70 4.55
N LEU A 94 -24.98 -6.68 5.03
CA LEU A 94 -25.66 -5.69 4.19
C LEU A 94 -24.61 -4.80 3.47
N LEU A 95 -23.52 -4.46 4.14
CA LEU A 95 -22.43 -3.69 3.52
C LEU A 95 -21.77 -4.47 2.37
N ARG A 96 -21.47 -5.76 2.57
CA ARG A 96 -20.91 -6.61 1.50
C ARG A 96 -21.90 -6.81 0.35
N ARG A 97 -23.18 -7.03 0.66
CA ARG A 97 -24.22 -7.13 -0.39
C ARG A 97 -24.31 -5.85 -1.21
N GLU A 98 -24.20 -4.68 -0.57
CA GLU A 98 -24.20 -3.41 -1.29
C GLU A 98 -22.91 -3.22 -2.09
N GLN A 99 -21.75 -3.58 -1.53
CA GLN A 99 -20.48 -3.62 -2.29
C GLN A 99 -20.62 -4.43 -3.60
N TYR A 100 -21.19 -5.63 -3.52
CA TYR A 100 -21.36 -6.51 -4.68
C TYR A 100 -22.34 -5.91 -5.70
N ARG A 101 -23.46 -5.34 -5.25
CA ARG A 101 -24.41 -4.65 -6.16
C ARG A 101 -23.77 -3.48 -6.89
N ILE A 102 -22.91 -2.71 -6.20
CA ILE A 102 -22.19 -1.60 -6.81
C ILE A 102 -21.15 -2.14 -7.80
N ALA A 103 -20.43 -3.21 -7.45
CA ALA A 103 -19.43 -3.83 -8.33
C ALA A 103 -20.07 -4.43 -9.61
N ASP A 104 -21.29 -4.94 -9.50
CA ASP A 104 -22.08 -5.47 -10.63
C ASP A 104 -22.70 -4.35 -11.52
N ASP A 105 -22.72 -3.11 -11.02
CA ASP A 105 -23.19 -1.94 -11.75
C ASP A 105 -22.02 -1.09 -12.28
N PRO A 106 -21.73 -1.13 -13.60
CA PRO A 106 -20.59 -0.40 -14.17
C PRO A 106 -20.63 1.11 -13.95
N ALA A 107 -21.82 1.72 -13.91
CA ALA A 107 -21.96 3.16 -13.71
C ALA A 107 -21.59 3.55 -12.27
N ARG A 108 -22.14 2.85 -11.28
CA ARG A 108 -21.85 3.06 -9.86
C ARG A 108 -20.38 2.72 -9.53
N SER A 109 -19.85 1.65 -10.11
CA SER A 109 -18.41 1.31 -10.00
C SER A 109 -17.54 2.42 -10.55
N CYS A 110 -17.90 2.99 -11.69
CA CYS A 110 -17.17 4.09 -12.29
C CYS A 110 -17.18 5.36 -11.43
N GLU A 111 -18.27 5.66 -10.74
CA GLU A 111 -18.36 6.79 -9.81
C GLU A 111 -17.32 6.69 -8.68
N ILE A 112 -17.21 5.53 -8.05
CA ILE A 112 -16.20 5.30 -6.99
C ILE A 112 -14.79 5.29 -7.56
N ALA A 113 -14.59 4.59 -8.68
CA ALA A 113 -13.28 4.48 -9.33
C ALA A 113 -12.73 5.85 -9.75
N ARG A 114 -13.58 6.77 -10.26
CA ARG A 114 -13.17 8.14 -10.61
C ARG A 114 -12.54 8.87 -9.44
N THR A 115 -13.11 8.77 -8.25
CA THR A 115 -12.58 9.48 -7.07
C THR A 115 -11.24 8.91 -6.62
N MET A 116 -11.05 7.58 -6.70
CA MET A 116 -9.76 6.94 -6.40
C MET A 116 -8.68 7.35 -7.41
N ILE A 117 -9.02 7.37 -8.70
CA ILE A 117 -8.08 7.81 -9.76
C ILE A 117 -7.82 9.32 -9.67
N PHE A 118 -8.82 10.12 -9.33
CA PHE A 118 -8.63 11.55 -9.03
C PHE A 118 -7.61 11.75 -7.90
N GLY A 119 -7.72 10.98 -6.81
CA GLY A 119 -6.75 10.95 -5.72
C GLY A 119 -5.35 10.57 -6.20
N LYS A 120 -5.24 9.53 -7.04
CA LYS A 120 -3.95 9.10 -7.63
C LYS A 120 -3.27 10.21 -8.42
N LEU A 121 -3.96 10.84 -9.36
CA LEU A 121 -3.40 11.91 -10.19
C LEU A 121 -3.03 13.13 -9.35
N SER A 122 -3.91 13.54 -8.43
CA SER A 122 -3.67 14.65 -7.52
C SER A 122 -2.41 14.42 -6.68
N ASN A 123 -2.28 13.25 -6.08
CA ASN A 123 -1.13 12.88 -5.25
C ASN A 123 0.15 12.69 -6.08
N GLY A 124 0.04 12.22 -7.33
CA GLY A 124 1.14 12.18 -8.29
C GLY A 124 1.68 13.57 -8.57
N ALA A 125 0.79 14.51 -8.92
CA ALA A 125 1.14 15.91 -9.14
C ALA A 125 1.75 16.56 -7.88
N ALA A 126 1.19 16.27 -6.70
CA ALA A 126 1.71 16.77 -5.42
C ALA A 126 3.12 16.22 -5.12
N SER A 127 3.39 14.94 -5.41
CA SER A 127 4.70 14.31 -5.24
C SER A 127 5.77 14.99 -6.12
N ILE A 128 5.45 15.25 -7.40
CA ILE A 128 6.32 15.98 -8.33
C ILE A 128 6.54 17.42 -7.82
N GLN A 129 5.46 18.12 -7.46
CA GLN A 129 5.53 19.50 -7.00
C GLN A 129 6.38 19.66 -5.73
N ARG A 130 6.33 18.67 -4.84
CA ARG A 130 7.18 18.65 -3.65
C ARG A 130 8.67 18.52 -4.03
N THR A 131 8.99 17.68 -5.00
CA THR A 131 10.38 17.56 -5.48
C THR A 131 10.88 18.86 -6.11
N LEU A 132 10.05 19.54 -6.90
CA LEU A 132 10.34 20.85 -7.46
C LEU A 132 10.61 21.89 -6.36
N ARG A 133 9.74 21.97 -5.35
CA ARG A 133 9.88 22.91 -4.24
C ARG A 133 11.13 22.66 -3.39
N ASP A 134 11.35 21.39 -3.03
CA ASP A 134 12.40 21.00 -2.08
C ASP A 134 13.80 20.96 -2.75
N HIS A 135 13.86 20.81 -4.08
CA HIS A 135 15.11 20.57 -4.82
C HIS A 135 15.22 21.35 -6.13
N ALA A 136 14.59 22.52 -6.25
CA ALA A 136 14.51 23.34 -7.47
C ALA A 136 15.84 23.47 -8.25
N PRO A 137 17.00 23.80 -7.62
CA PRO A 137 18.25 23.95 -8.36
C PRO A 137 18.77 22.65 -9.00
N ARG A 138 18.34 21.49 -8.52
CA ARG A 138 18.81 20.18 -8.98
C ARG A 138 17.93 19.56 -10.06
N VAL A 139 16.70 20.06 -10.21
CA VAL A 139 15.67 19.53 -11.11
C VAL A 139 15.16 20.57 -12.10
N ALA A 140 15.86 21.68 -12.24
CA ALA A 140 15.56 22.68 -13.26
C ALA A 140 15.57 22.05 -14.66
N ASP A 141 14.60 22.41 -15.49
CA ASP A 141 14.45 21.98 -16.88
C ASP A 141 14.31 20.45 -17.12
N CYS A 142 13.98 19.68 -16.07
CA CYS A 142 13.78 18.23 -16.17
C CYS A 142 12.36 17.82 -16.59
N GLY A 143 11.51 18.73 -17.03
CA GLY A 143 10.12 18.42 -17.44
C GLY A 143 9.15 18.14 -16.31
N LEU A 144 9.56 18.20 -15.04
CA LEU A 144 8.74 17.93 -13.86
C LEU A 144 7.54 18.89 -13.75
N GLU A 145 7.74 20.19 -14.03
CA GLU A 145 6.64 21.17 -14.01
C GLU A 145 5.56 20.84 -15.03
N LYS A 146 5.99 20.48 -16.25
CA LYS A 146 5.09 20.08 -17.34
C LYS A 146 4.32 18.81 -16.96
N ALA A 147 5.00 17.81 -16.38
CA ALA A 147 4.35 16.58 -15.94
C ALA A 147 3.32 16.83 -14.83
N ALA A 148 3.65 17.65 -13.82
CA ALA A 148 2.70 18.03 -12.79
C ALA A 148 1.50 18.81 -13.33
N ALA A 149 1.71 19.72 -14.28
CA ALA A 149 0.65 20.45 -14.97
C ALA A 149 -0.24 19.52 -15.80
N ASN A 150 0.33 18.57 -16.54
CA ASN A 150 -0.40 17.57 -17.32
C ASN A 150 -1.30 16.70 -16.42
N LEU A 151 -0.77 16.20 -15.29
CA LEU A 151 -1.58 15.42 -14.35
C LEU A 151 -2.79 16.22 -13.82
N ARG A 152 -2.58 17.51 -13.50
CA ARG A 152 -3.68 18.39 -13.07
C ARG A 152 -4.69 18.66 -14.17
N ALA A 153 -4.24 18.84 -15.42
CA ALA A 153 -5.11 19.05 -16.57
C ALA A 153 -5.97 17.84 -16.91
N MET A 154 -5.57 16.63 -16.48
CA MET A 154 -6.34 15.40 -16.64
C MET A 154 -7.44 15.24 -15.57
N LEU A 155 -7.39 15.95 -14.43
CA LEU A 155 -8.36 15.79 -13.34
C LEU A 155 -9.82 16.02 -13.77
N PRO A 156 -10.16 17.06 -14.55
CA PRO A 156 -11.54 17.20 -15.08
C PRO A 156 -11.95 16.04 -15.98
N GLN A 157 -11.02 15.48 -16.75
CA GLN A 157 -11.30 14.34 -17.63
C GLN A 157 -11.60 13.07 -16.81
N VAL A 158 -10.90 12.85 -15.70
CA VAL A 158 -11.18 11.75 -14.75
C VAL A 158 -12.61 11.86 -14.23
N LEU A 159 -13.04 13.05 -13.79
CA LEU A 159 -14.38 13.27 -13.27
C LEU A 159 -15.47 13.14 -14.37
N ALA A 160 -15.16 13.46 -15.61
CA ALA A 160 -16.06 13.37 -16.76
C ALA A 160 -16.04 12.00 -17.47
N ALA A 161 -15.18 11.05 -17.04
CA ALA A 161 -15.09 9.74 -17.69
C ALA A 161 -16.44 9.02 -17.67
N ALA A 162 -16.95 8.62 -18.82
CA ALA A 162 -18.29 8.04 -18.96
C ALA A 162 -18.36 6.60 -18.43
N ASP A 163 -17.25 5.88 -18.51
CA ASP A 163 -17.16 4.47 -18.18
C ASP A 163 -15.74 4.07 -17.66
N LEU A 164 -15.62 2.85 -17.16
CA LEU A 164 -14.39 2.32 -16.60
C LEU A 164 -13.25 2.15 -17.64
N ASP A 165 -13.56 1.92 -18.91
CA ASP A 165 -12.53 1.73 -19.93
C ASP A 165 -11.92 3.10 -20.33
N SER A 166 -12.75 4.12 -20.47
CA SER A 166 -12.31 5.52 -20.63
C SER A 166 -11.46 5.97 -19.43
N LEU A 167 -11.91 5.65 -18.22
CA LEU A 167 -11.17 5.96 -16.98
C LEU A 167 -9.80 5.28 -16.93
N ARG A 168 -9.71 4.00 -17.33
CA ARG A 168 -8.44 3.26 -17.43
C ARG A 168 -7.51 3.86 -18.48
N GLY A 169 -8.06 4.34 -19.60
CA GLY A 169 -7.28 5.05 -20.62
C GLY A 169 -6.61 6.31 -20.06
N ILE A 170 -7.38 7.13 -19.34
CA ILE A 170 -6.88 8.35 -18.68
C ILE A 170 -5.83 7.99 -17.62
N GLU A 171 -6.12 6.98 -16.79
CA GLU A 171 -5.18 6.49 -15.76
C GLU A 171 -3.86 6.03 -16.38
N GLY A 172 -3.90 5.27 -17.47
CA GLY A 172 -2.72 4.80 -18.19
C GLY A 172 -1.88 5.94 -18.75
N ALA A 173 -2.51 6.94 -19.39
CA ALA A 173 -1.84 8.14 -19.90
C ALA A 173 -1.20 8.95 -18.75
N ALA A 174 -1.90 9.10 -17.62
CA ALA A 174 -1.40 9.78 -16.44
C ALA A 174 -0.21 9.02 -15.81
N ALA A 175 -0.29 7.68 -15.75
CA ALA A 175 0.81 6.84 -15.25
C ALA A 175 2.06 6.98 -16.12
N THR A 176 1.91 7.02 -17.45
CA THR A 176 3.03 7.28 -18.37
C THR A 176 3.65 8.63 -18.07
N ALA A 177 2.86 9.71 -18.04
CA ALA A 177 3.37 11.06 -17.78
C ALA A 177 4.08 11.19 -16.41
N TYR A 178 3.63 10.44 -15.40
CA TYR A 178 4.25 10.40 -14.08
C TYR A 178 5.57 9.63 -14.08
N PHE A 179 5.58 8.42 -14.66
CA PHE A 179 6.76 7.56 -14.65
C PHE A 179 7.86 8.04 -15.60
N ASP A 180 7.53 8.75 -16.67
CA ASP A 180 8.53 9.36 -17.60
C ASP A 180 9.45 10.36 -16.89
N VAL A 181 8.97 10.99 -15.82
CA VAL A 181 9.77 11.96 -15.05
C VAL A 181 10.28 11.42 -13.71
N LEU A 182 9.97 10.17 -13.35
CA LEU A 182 10.34 9.60 -12.04
C LEU A 182 11.86 9.56 -11.85
N ASP A 183 12.63 9.28 -12.90
CA ASP A 183 14.10 9.26 -12.82
C ASP A 183 14.67 10.61 -12.41
N HIS A 184 14.08 11.70 -12.85
CA HIS A 184 14.50 13.06 -12.46
C HIS A 184 14.24 13.38 -10.98
N MET A 185 13.39 12.62 -10.30
CA MET A 185 13.14 12.73 -8.86
C MET A 185 14.14 11.90 -8.02
N LEU A 186 14.93 11.04 -8.65
CA LEU A 186 16.05 10.32 -8.05
C LEU A 186 17.29 11.24 -8.08
N LEU A 187 17.66 11.77 -6.92
CA LEU A 187 18.67 12.84 -6.81
C LEU A 187 20.04 12.34 -6.35
N SER A 188 20.18 11.06 -6.04
CA SER A 188 21.40 10.52 -5.44
C SER A 188 21.80 9.20 -6.10
N ARG A 189 23.12 9.01 -6.30
CA ARG A 189 23.73 7.76 -6.82
C ARG A 189 23.09 7.25 -8.11
N LYS A 190 22.88 8.12 -9.07
CA LYS A 190 22.20 7.80 -10.34
C LYS A 190 22.84 6.65 -11.12
N GLU A 191 24.14 6.44 -10.99
CA GLU A 191 24.87 5.32 -11.58
C GLU A 191 24.41 3.94 -11.07
N ALA A 192 23.85 3.90 -9.85
CA ALA A 192 23.36 2.68 -9.22
C ALA A 192 21.83 2.62 -9.08
N PHE A 193 21.18 3.79 -8.97
CA PHE A 193 19.75 3.93 -8.82
C PHE A 193 19.18 4.79 -9.95
N PHE A 194 18.73 4.14 -10.98
CA PHE A 194 18.10 4.73 -12.17
C PHE A 194 16.74 4.10 -12.44
N PHE A 195 15.93 4.77 -13.24
CA PHE A 195 14.61 4.30 -13.61
C PHE A 195 14.36 4.61 -15.10
N HIS A 196 14.36 3.58 -15.94
CA HIS A 196 14.11 3.71 -17.39
C HIS A 196 12.68 3.33 -17.78
N GLY A 197 11.82 3.10 -16.82
CA GLY A 197 10.44 2.68 -17.02
C GLY A 197 10.02 1.59 -16.06
N ARG A 198 8.72 1.34 -15.99
CA ARG A 198 8.16 0.40 -15.01
C ARG A 198 8.31 -1.06 -15.46
N SER A 199 9.20 -1.82 -14.82
CA SER A 199 9.30 -3.29 -14.93
C SER A 199 8.77 -3.95 -13.64
N ARG A 200 7.96 -5.00 -13.76
CA ARG A 200 7.24 -5.57 -12.61
C ARG A 200 7.52 -7.04 -12.36
N ARG A 201 7.61 -7.83 -13.39
CA ARG A 201 7.73 -9.30 -13.33
C ARG A 201 8.65 -9.81 -14.44
N PRO A 202 9.94 -9.85 -14.17
CA PRO A 202 10.64 -9.41 -12.96
C PRO A 202 10.94 -7.89 -12.93
N PRO A 203 11.28 -7.31 -11.76
CA PRO A 203 11.90 -5.99 -11.70
C PRO A 203 13.34 -6.08 -12.24
N LEU A 204 13.72 -5.15 -13.12
CA LEU A 204 15.00 -5.20 -13.86
C LEU A 204 16.04 -4.20 -13.33
N ASP A 205 15.67 -3.38 -12.36
CA ASP A 205 16.53 -2.42 -11.69
C ASP A 205 16.17 -2.29 -10.21
N ARG A 206 17.03 -1.63 -9.44
CA ARG A 206 16.88 -1.49 -7.98
C ARG A 206 15.66 -0.66 -7.60
N VAL A 207 15.33 0.37 -8.38
CA VAL A 207 14.16 1.24 -8.13
C VAL A 207 12.88 0.45 -8.35
N ASN A 208 12.79 -0.30 -9.45
CA ASN A 208 11.65 -1.19 -9.71
C ASN A 208 11.51 -2.31 -8.67
N ALA A 209 12.62 -2.84 -8.13
CA ALA A 209 12.60 -3.81 -7.03
C ALA A 209 11.97 -3.19 -5.77
N MET A 210 12.41 -1.98 -5.38
CA MET A 210 11.86 -1.25 -4.24
C MET A 210 10.39 -0.88 -4.43
N LEU A 211 10.00 -0.35 -5.60
CA LEU A 211 8.61 -0.02 -5.91
C LEU A 211 7.71 -1.25 -5.85
N SER A 212 8.16 -2.38 -6.39
CA SER A 212 7.38 -3.63 -6.37
C SER A 212 7.18 -4.13 -4.94
N PHE A 213 8.21 -4.03 -4.11
CA PHE A 213 8.13 -4.44 -2.71
C PHE A 213 7.24 -3.48 -1.89
N ALA A 214 7.40 -2.15 -2.05
CA ALA A 214 6.55 -1.16 -1.41
C ALA A 214 5.07 -1.33 -1.78
N TYR A 215 4.77 -1.60 -3.05
CA TYR A 215 3.40 -1.84 -3.51
C TYR A 215 2.81 -3.12 -2.92
N SER A 216 3.61 -4.16 -2.74
CA SER A 216 3.14 -5.39 -2.09
C SER A 216 2.78 -5.14 -0.62
N LEU A 217 3.59 -4.37 0.10
CA LEU A 217 3.31 -4.00 1.49
C LEU A 217 2.06 -3.11 1.59
N LEU A 218 1.95 -2.10 0.73
CA LEU A 218 0.80 -1.20 0.71
C LEU A 218 -0.50 -1.91 0.33
N ALA A 219 -0.47 -2.81 -0.66
CA ALA A 219 -1.62 -3.62 -1.03
C ALA A 219 -2.09 -4.50 0.13
N HIS A 220 -1.16 -5.06 0.90
CA HIS A 220 -1.46 -5.84 2.09
C HIS A 220 -2.08 -4.97 3.20
N ASP A 221 -1.53 -3.77 3.45
CA ASP A 221 -2.09 -2.81 4.41
C ASP A 221 -3.53 -2.40 4.00
N CYS A 222 -3.78 -2.13 2.71
CA CYS A 222 -5.11 -1.83 2.18
C CYS A 222 -6.09 -3.00 2.33
N ALA A 223 -5.65 -4.23 2.02
CA ALA A 223 -6.48 -5.42 2.17
C ALA A 223 -6.89 -5.64 3.63
N SER A 224 -5.93 -5.55 4.55
CA SER A 224 -6.19 -5.69 5.99
C SER A 224 -7.15 -4.61 6.50
N ALA A 225 -6.99 -3.37 6.02
CA ALA A 225 -7.88 -2.26 6.35
C ALA A 225 -9.31 -2.50 5.87
N LEU A 226 -9.50 -2.91 4.61
CA LEU A 226 -10.82 -3.19 4.03
C LEU A 226 -11.55 -4.29 4.79
N GLU A 227 -10.86 -5.37 5.12
CA GLU A 227 -11.45 -6.48 5.86
C GLU A 227 -11.80 -6.13 7.29
N SER A 228 -10.98 -5.31 7.95
CA SER A 228 -11.26 -4.86 9.31
C SER A 228 -12.55 -4.02 9.42
N VAL A 229 -13.00 -3.41 8.33
CA VAL A 229 -14.28 -2.68 8.26
C VAL A 229 -15.42 -3.50 7.66
N GLY A 230 -15.18 -4.78 7.33
CA GLY A 230 -16.18 -5.72 6.83
C GLY A 230 -16.40 -5.68 5.31
N LEU A 231 -15.49 -5.09 4.53
CA LEU A 231 -15.49 -5.11 3.08
C LEU A 231 -14.71 -6.33 2.55
N ASP A 232 -15.14 -6.84 1.40
CA ASP A 232 -14.42 -7.88 0.66
C ASP A 232 -13.29 -7.23 -0.16
N SER A 233 -12.05 -7.52 0.19
CA SER A 233 -10.87 -6.95 -0.49
C SER A 233 -10.70 -7.45 -1.93
N TYR A 234 -11.40 -8.50 -2.34
CA TYR A 234 -11.29 -9.10 -3.68
C TYR A 234 -12.24 -8.47 -4.70
N VAL A 235 -13.40 -7.93 -4.27
CA VAL A 235 -14.42 -7.36 -5.16
C VAL A 235 -14.19 -5.85 -5.30
N GLY A 236 -13.58 -5.46 -6.42
CA GLY A 236 -13.19 -4.09 -6.73
C GLY A 236 -14.19 -3.35 -7.65
N PHE A 237 -13.92 -2.08 -7.88
CA PHE A 237 -14.71 -1.21 -8.75
C PHE A 237 -13.96 -0.87 -10.06
N LEU A 238 -12.66 -0.60 -9.98
CA LEU A 238 -11.80 -0.29 -11.13
C LEU A 238 -11.15 -1.54 -11.71
N HIS A 239 -10.55 -2.34 -10.83
CA HIS A 239 -9.88 -3.56 -11.22
C HIS A 239 -10.90 -4.68 -11.37
N ARG A 240 -10.91 -5.32 -12.57
CA ARG A 240 -11.80 -6.47 -12.84
C ARG A 240 -11.46 -7.65 -11.93
N ASP A 241 -12.47 -8.42 -11.56
CA ASP A 241 -12.30 -9.61 -10.74
C ASP A 241 -11.45 -10.66 -11.46
N ARG A 242 -10.53 -11.23 -10.71
CA ARG A 242 -9.69 -12.36 -11.13
C ARG A 242 -9.42 -13.24 -9.93
N PRO A 243 -9.44 -14.59 -10.09
CA PRO A 243 -9.10 -15.49 -9.01
C PRO A 243 -7.77 -15.12 -8.34
N GLY A 244 -7.75 -15.04 -7.01
CA GLY A 244 -6.57 -14.70 -6.22
C GLY A 244 -6.12 -13.23 -6.27
N ARG A 245 -6.89 -12.34 -6.91
CA ARG A 245 -6.56 -10.92 -7.00
C ARG A 245 -7.42 -10.08 -6.05
N GLN A 246 -6.80 -9.34 -5.16
CA GLN A 246 -7.47 -8.44 -4.22
C GLN A 246 -7.80 -7.11 -4.91
N SER A 247 -8.81 -7.14 -5.79
CA SER A 247 -9.14 -6.03 -6.68
C SER A 247 -9.46 -4.73 -5.94
N LEU A 248 -10.26 -4.78 -4.85
CA LEU A 248 -10.57 -3.58 -4.07
C LEU A 248 -9.35 -3.04 -3.30
N ALA A 249 -8.48 -3.92 -2.81
CA ALA A 249 -7.25 -3.46 -2.17
C ALA A 249 -6.32 -2.73 -3.17
N LEU A 250 -6.29 -3.20 -4.43
CA LEU A 250 -5.56 -2.51 -5.50
C LEU A 250 -6.22 -1.19 -5.86
N ASP A 251 -7.55 -1.10 -5.87
CA ASP A 251 -8.30 0.14 -6.12
C ASP A 251 -8.00 1.18 -5.05
N LEU A 252 -8.15 0.80 -3.77
CA LEU A 252 -7.88 1.70 -2.64
C LEU A 252 -6.41 2.16 -2.61
N MET A 253 -5.49 1.27 -3.00
CA MET A 253 -4.07 1.59 -3.05
C MET A 253 -3.75 2.66 -4.09
N GLU A 254 -4.54 2.83 -5.16
CA GLU A 254 -4.21 3.73 -6.27
C GLU A 254 -3.95 5.17 -5.79
N GLU A 255 -4.80 5.70 -4.95
CA GLU A 255 -4.63 7.06 -4.41
C GLU A 255 -3.44 7.20 -3.46
N LEU A 256 -3.01 6.10 -2.84
CA LEU A 256 -1.93 6.09 -1.84
C LEU A 256 -0.55 5.82 -2.45
N ARG A 257 -0.48 5.23 -3.65
CA ARG A 257 0.81 4.89 -4.30
C ARG A 257 1.77 6.06 -4.39
N PRO A 258 1.38 7.24 -4.93
CA PRO A 258 2.35 8.32 -5.14
C PRO A 258 2.91 8.89 -3.83
N CYS A 259 2.06 9.01 -2.81
CA CYS A 259 2.42 9.67 -1.54
C CYS A 259 3.00 8.72 -0.49
N MET A 260 2.58 7.45 -0.47
CA MET A 260 3.09 6.45 0.48
C MET A 260 4.25 5.62 -0.11
N ALA A 261 4.05 4.97 -1.25
CA ALA A 261 5.01 4.02 -1.78
C ALA A 261 6.11 4.68 -2.62
N ASP A 262 5.74 5.47 -3.65
CA ASP A 262 6.72 6.08 -4.55
C ASP A 262 7.59 7.09 -3.79
N ARG A 263 6.95 7.94 -3.00
CA ARG A 263 7.66 8.93 -2.17
C ARG A 263 8.58 8.29 -1.15
N PHE A 264 8.20 7.14 -0.60
CA PHE A 264 9.05 6.38 0.29
C PHE A 264 10.31 5.86 -0.44
N VAL A 265 10.15 5.28 -1.62
CA VAL A 265 11.28 4.80 -2.43
C VAL A 265 12.21 5.95 -2.82
N LEU A 266 11.67 7.09 -3.26
CA LEU A 266 12.45 8.30 -3.52
C LEU A 266 13.24 8.75 -2.27
N THR A 267 12.63 8.69 -1.09
CA THR A 267 13.28 9.04 0.18
C THR A 267 14.44 8.09 0.50
N LEU A 268 14.25 6.78 0.32
CA LEU A 268 15.31 5.78 0.54
C LEU A 268 16.54 6.04 -0.32
N VAL A 269 16.32 6.36 -1.61
CA VAL A 269 17.40 6.64 -2.56
C VAL A 269 18.06 7.99 -2.25
N ASN A 270 17.27 9.05 -2.15
CA ASN A 270 17.77 10.41 -2.01
C ASN A 270 18.51 10.64 -0.68
N ASN A 271 18.09 9.97 0.38
CA ASN A 271 18.74 9.98 1.70
C ASN A 271 19.82 8.90 1.83
N ARG A 272 20.13 8.13 0.76
CA ARG A 272 21.19 7.10 0.73
C ARG A 272 21.00 6.02 1.81
N MET A 273 19.74 5.69 2.13
CA MET A 273 19.40 4.73 3.20
C MET A 273 19.64 3.29 2.75
N LEU A 274 19.54 3.02 1.45
CA LEU A 274 19.93 1.76 0.82
C LEU A 274 21.14 1.96 -0.09
N ARG A 275 21.94 0.89 -0.22
CA ARG A 275 23.16 0.85 -1.03
C ARG A 275 23.04 -0.21 -2.12
N PRO A 276 23.88 -0.18 -3.19
CA PRO A 276 23.85 -1.23 -4.21
C PRO A 276 24.03 -2.65 -3.66
N GLU A 277 24.80 -2.82 -2.58
CA GLU A 277 25.05 -4.10 -1.90
C GLU A 277 23.84 -4.67 -1.17
N ASP A 278 22.81 -3.83 -0.95
CA ASP A 278 21.52 -4.26 -0.38
C ASP A 278 20.62 -4.97 -1.41
N PHE A 279 21.12 -5.20 -2.62
CA PHE A 279 20.41 -5.85 -3.72
C PHE A 279 21.21 -7.02 -4.29
N GLN A 280 20.49 -7.97 -4.86
CA GLN A 280 21.03 -9.15 -5.56
C GLN A 280 20.47 -9.18 -6.98
N MET A 281 21.32 -9.38 -7.96
CA MET A 281 20.93 -9.65 -9.34
C MET A 281 20.89 -11.16 -9.53
N GLN A 282 19.77 -11.68 -10.05
CA GLN A 282 19.60 -13.09 -10.38
C GLN A 282 20.05 -13.36 -11.82
N ASP A 283 20.31 -14.63 -12.16
CA ASP A 283 20.66 -15.07 -13.51
C ASP A 283 19.61 -14.70 -14.56
N SER A 284 18.36 -14.57 -14.15
CA SER A 284 17.24 -14.09 -14.97
C SER A 284 17.26 -12.61 -15.27
N GLY A 285 18.24 -11.86 -14.76
CA GLY A 285 18.29 -10.40 -14.80
C GLY A 285 17.37 -9.71 -13.78
N ALA A 286 16.64 -10.47 -12.97
CA ALA A 286 15.80 -9.89 -11.91
C ALA A 286 16.66 -9.29 -10.80
N VAL A 287 16.28 -8.09 -10.35
CA VAL A 287 16.90 -7.42 -9.20
C VAL A 287 15.99 -7.54 -7.99
N LEU A 288 16.50 -8.09 -6.89
CA LEU A 288 15.78 -8.27 -5.64
C LEU A 288 16.54 -7.63 -4.49
N LEU A 289 15.84 -7.28 -3.42
CA LEU A 289 16.47 -6.90 -2.15
C LEU A 289 17.16 -8.12 -1.53
N SER A 290 18.41 -7.95 -1.09
CA SER A 290 19.08 -8.92 -0.21
C SER A 290 18.38 -9.00 1.15
N ASP A 291 18.71 -9.97 1.99
CA ASP A 291 18.12 -10.10 3.32
C ASP A 291 18.37 -8.87 4.19
N ASP A 292 19.59 -8.34 4.15
CA ASP A 292 19.92 -7.10 4.87
C ASP A 292 19.22 -5.87 4.27
N GLY A 293 19.15 -5.78 2.95
CA GLY A 293 18.41 -4.73 2.24
C GLY A 293 16.94 -4.76 2.60
N ARG A 294 16.34 -5.96 2.67
CA ARG A 294 14.94 -6.16 3.06
C ARG A 294 14.70 -5.75 4.51
N ARG A 295 15.57 -6.12 5.46
CA ARG A 295 15.47 -5.71 6.87
C ARG A 295 15.53 -4.19 7.01
N LYS A 296 16.46 -3.53 6.33
CA LYS A 296 16.58 -2.05 6.31
C LYS A 296 15.32 -1.41 5.74
N PHE A 297 14.84 -1.92 4.61
CA PHE A 297 13.62 -1.42 3.97
C PHE A 297 12.41 -1.53 4.89
N LEU A 298 12.17 -2.71 5.49
CA LEU A 298 11.03 -2.96 6.38
C LEU A 298 11.09 -2.10 7.65
N LYS A 299 12.29 -1.97 8.24
CA LYS A 299 12.49 -1.09 9.40
C LYS A 299 12.10 0.35 9.07
N THR A 300 12.62 0.88 7.98
CA THR A 300 12.33 2.26 7.57
C THR A 300 10.86 2.44 7.15
N TRP A 301 10.25 1.42 6.51
CA TRP A 301 8.82 1.42 6.21
C TRP A 301 7.98 1.54 7.48
N GLN A 302 8.32 0.77 8.51
CA GLN A 302 7.61 0.82 9.79
C GLN A 302 7.81 2.16 10.51
N GLU A 303 9.02 2.71 10.50
CA GLU A 303 9.30 4.04 11.05
C GLU A 303 8.47 5.10 10.31
N ARG A 304 8.41 5.05 8.99
CA ARG A 304 7.60 5.95 8.17
C ARG A 304 6.11 5.85 8.49
N LYS A 305 5.59 4.66 8.77
CA LYS A 305 4.18 4.45 9.15
C LYS A 305 3.83 5.13 10.48
N GLN A 306 4.79 5.40 11.34
CA GLN A 306 4.59 6.11 12.62
C GLN A 306 4.56 7.63 12.48
N ASP A 307 5.13 8.19 11.40
CA ASP A 307 5.05 9.61 11.12
C ASP A 307 3.59 10.06 11.02
N THR A 308 3.32 11.27 11.54
CA THR A 308 1.95 11.79 11.60
C THR A 308 1.71 12.87 10.55
N LEU A 309 0.46 12.94 10.10
CA LEU A 309 -0.05 14.00 9.23
C LEU A 309 -1.48 14.34 9.63
N THR A 310 -1.97 15.49 9.20
CA THR A 310 -3.39 15.83 9.31
C THR A 310 -4.12 15.26 8.09
N HIS A 311 -5.11 14.39 8.34
CA HIS A 311 -5.92 13.81 7.27
C HIS A 311 -6.74 14.90 6.57
N PRO A 312 -6.64 15.04 5.23
CA PRO A 312 -7.20 16.19 4.53
C PRO A 312 -8.72 16.34 4.63
N TYR A 313 -9.45 15.24 4.68
CA TYR A 313 -10.90 15.23 4.81
C TYR A 313 -11.38 15.24 6.27
N LEU A 314 -10.76 14.43 7.14
CA LEU A 314 -11.18 14.30 8.54
C LEU A 314 -10.72 15.47 9.41
N GLY A 315 -9.66 16.18 9.02
CA GLY A 315 -9.03 17.23 9.85
C GLY A 315 -8.30 16.69 11.07
N GLU A 316 -8.23 15.38 11.25
CA GLU A 316 -7.62 14.70 12.39
C GLU A 316 -6.15 14.37 12.13
N LYS A 317 -5.33 14.42 13.19
CA LYS A 317 -3.94 14.00 13.14
C LYS A 317 -3.85 12.49 13.23
N LEU A 318 -3.40 11.86 12.16
CA LEU A 318 -3.24 10.41 12.03
C LEU A 318 -1.80 10.07 11.66
N SER A 319 -1.39 8.85 11.98
CA SER A 319 -0.15 8.31 11.45
C SER A 319 -0.36 7.76 10.04
N TRP A 320 0.71 7.74 9.22
CA TRP A 320 0.64 7.22 7.86
C TRP A 320 0.08 5.79 7.78
N GLY A 321 0.43 4.94 8.75
CA GLY A 321 -0.07 3.56 8.79
C GLY A 321 -1.57 3.44 9.04
N MET A 322 -2.24 4.50 9.56
CA MET A 322 -3.69 4.53 9.75
C MET A 322 -4.45 5.04 8.52
N ILE A 323 -3.77 5.60 7.53
CA ILE A 323 -4.43 6.16 6.34
C ILE A 323 -5.22 5.09 5.56
N PRO A 324 -4.70 3.89 5.24
CA PRO A 324 -5.50 2.85 4.60
C PRO A 324 -6.76 2.50 5.39
N TYR A 325 -6.68 2.45 6.72
CA TYR A 325 -7.82 2.16 7.59
C TYR A 325 -8.85 3.31 7.56
N ALA A 326 -8.42 4.57 7.65
CA ALA A 326 -9.30 5.72 7.54
C ALA A 326 -10.04 5.74 6.20
N GLN A 327 -9.33 5.49 5.10
CA GLN A 327 -9.91 5.44 3.77
C GLN A 327 -10.87 4.25 3.59
N ALA A 328 -10.57 3.08 4.16
CA ALA A 328 -11.48 1.94 4.17
C ALA A 328 -12.78 2.24 4.94
N LEU A 329 -12.70 2.94 6.08
CA LEU A 329 -13.88 3.41 6.84
C LEU A 329 -14.71 4.41 6.03
N LEU A 330 -14.07 5.38 5.36
CA LEU A 330 -14.76 6.35 4.53
C LEU A 330 -15.46 5.68 3.34
N LEU A 331 -14.80 4.67 2.73
CA LEU A 331 -15.40 3.87 1.67
C LEU A 331 -16.61 3.08 2.19
N ALA A 332 -16.48 2.40 3.32
CA ALA A 332 -17.60 1.68 3.93
C ALA A 332 -18.79 2.59 4.25
N ARG A 333 -18.55 3.83 4.70
CA ARG A 333 -19.61 4.83 4.93
C ARG A 333 -20.25 5.30 3.63
N CYS A 334 -19.47 5.51 2.58
CA CYS A 334 -19.99 5.85 1.26
C CYS A 334 -20.90 4.72 0.73
N LEU A 335 -20.46 3.46 0.81
CA LEU A 335 -21.27 2.31 0.35
C LEU A 335 -22.57 2.12 1.15
N ARG A 336 -22.63 2.57 2.39
CA ARG A 336 -23.85 2.59 3.21
C ARG A 336 -24.73 3.81 2.97
N ALA A 337 -24.33 4.72 2.07
CA ALA A 337 -24.97 6.02 1.88
C ALA A 337 -24.96 6.93 3.14
N ASP A 338 -23.99 6.74 4.05
CA ASP A 338 -23.72 7.66 5.17
C ASP A 338 -22.94 8.90 4.70
N LEU A 339 -22.41 8.88 3.47
CA LEU A 339 -21.73 9.97 2.79
C LEU A 339 -22.25 10.07 1.35
N ASP A 340 -22.37 11.28 0.82
CA ASP A 340 -22.81 11.52 -0.57
C ASP A 340 -21.83 11.00 -1.62
N GLY A 341 -20.58 10.73 -1.26
CA GLY A 341 -19.56 10.17 -2.14
C GLY A 341 -18.31 9.76 -1.35
N TYR A 342 -17.43 9.01 -2.01
CA TYR A 342 -16.15 8.62 -1.42
C TYR A 342 -15.14 9.79 -1.48
N PRO A 343 -14.68 10.32 -0.33
CA PRO A 343 -13.66 11.37 -0.31
C PRO A 343 -12.26 10.76 -0.46
N PRO A 344 -11.56 10.98 -1.59
CA PRO A 344 -10.23 10.44 -1.79
C PRO A 344 -9.20 11.11 -0.86
N PHE A 345 -8.12 10.41 -0.58
CA PHE A 345 -7.00 10.98 0.16
C PHE A 345 -6.23 11.95 -0.73
N LEU A 346 -6.27 13.25 -0.42
CA LEU A 346 -5.58 14.31 -1.16
C LEU A 346 -4.40 14.84 -0.34
N TRP A 347 -3.20 14.32 -0.61
CA TRP A 347 -1.99 14.73 0.08
C TRP A 347 -1.56 16.17 -0.29
N LYS A 348 -1.19 16.96 0.73
CA LYS A 348 -0.75 18.36 0.59
C LYS A 348 0.74 18.51 0.92
#